data_0549cb6fbc5aed4b8999400b7f7d162f
#
_entry.id   0549cb6fbc5aed4b8999400b7f7d162f
#
_cell.length_a   1.000
_cell.length_b   1.000
_cell.length_c   1.000
_cell.angle_alpha   90.00
_cell.angle_beta   90.00
_cell.angle_gamma   90.00
#
_symmetry.space_group_name_H-M   'P 1'
#
loop_
_entity.id
_entity.type
_entity.pdbx_description
1 polymer ?
#
loop_
_entity_poly.entity_id
_entity_poly.type
_entity_poly.pdbx_seq_one_letter_code
_entity_poly.pdbx_strand_id
1 'polypeptide(L)'
;VGSLGYGVGSLTEETKSLFSTTGPGVDIYAAGEYIISATSTTNKFSAPSYYGNASFKQTNISGTSMASPQVCGLGALHLQANPHWTPAQLKDRLTKDAEARLQDGGLTAYSTHTNIMGGNNRIMLSRYANAVPFSSNVAGLKKR
;
A
#
# COMPACT_ATOMS: atom_id res chain seq x y z
N VAL A 1 7.23 5.27 2.52
CA VAL A 1 6.27 4.73 1.53
C VAL A 1 5.66 5.89 0.76
N GLY A 2 5.63 5.79 -0.57
CA GLY A 2 4.93 6.71 -1.46
C GLY A 2 3.53 6.19 -1.82
N SER A 3 2.70 7.08 -2.39
CA SER A 3 1.33 6.79 -2.79
C SER A 3 1.22 6.62 -4.30
N LEU A 4 0.57 5.55 -4.75
CA LEU A 4 0.13 5.37 -6.13
C LEU A 4 -1.12 6.20 -6.38
N GLY A 5 -1.18 6.83 -7.57
CA GLY A 5 -2.30 7.61 -8.05
C GLY A 5 -3.40 6.74 -8.66
N TYR A 6 -4.57 7.37 -8.83
CA TYR A 6 -5.73 6.75 -9.45
C TYR A 6 -5.94 7.28 -10.88
N GLY A 7 -5.93 6.38 -11.84
CA GLY A 7 -6.60 6.59 -13.12
C GLY A 7 -5.94 7.54 -14.14
N VAL A 8 -4.67 7.91 -13.98
CA VAL A 8 -3.96 8.72 -14.99
C VAL A 8 -2.78 7.90 -15.51
N GLY A 9 -3.05 7.02 -16.43
CA GLY A 9 -1.99 6.20 -17.03
C GLY A 9 -2.54 5.18 -18.02
N SER A 10 -1.64 4.62 -18.78
CA SER A 10 -1.88 3.43 -19.59
C SER A 10 -2.14 2.22 -18.69
N LEU A 11 -2.85 1.22 -19.18
CA LEU A 11 -3.03 -0.07 -18.49
C LEU A 11 -1.72 -0.80 -18.17
N THR A 12 -0.60 -0.32 -18.68
CA THR A 12 0.74 -0.92 -18.54
C THR A 12 1.66 -0.14 -17.60
N GLU A 13 1.29 1.09 -17.22
CA GLU A 13 2.13 1.95 -16.40
C GLU A 13 1.31 2.59 -15.29
N GLU A 14 1.86 2.58 -14.10
CA GLU A 14 1.24 3.19 -12.93
C GLU A 14 1.86 4.57 -12.65
N THR A 15 1.08 5.44 -12.05
CA THR A 15 1.50 6.79 -11.70
C THR A 15 1.51 6.97 -10.19
N LYS A 16 2.35 7.88 -9.70
CA LYS A 16 2.27 8.30 -8.30
C LYS A 16 1.13 9.30 -8.09
N SER A 17 0.63 9.39 -6.87
CA SER A 17 -0.28 10.47 -6.46
C SER A 17 0.42 11.83 -6.54
N LEU A 18 -0.31 12.89 -6.94
CA LEU A 18 0.24 14.26 -7.00
C LEU A 18 0.84 14.72 -5.68
N PHE A 19 0.19 14.38 -4.58
CA PHE A 19 0.61 14.74 -3.23
C PHE A 19 1.73 13.85 -2.67
N SER A 20 2.09 12.77 -3.38
CA SER A 20 3.09 11.84 -2.86
C SER A 20 4.47 12.48 -2.85
N THR A 21 5.15 12.32 -1.73
CA THR A 21 6.60 12.57 -1.65
C THR A 21 7.34 11.70 -2.67
N THR A 22 8.42 12.24 -3.21
CA THR A 22 9.25 11.64 -4.25
C THR A 22 10.73 11.67 -3.87
N GLY A 23 11.57 11.15 -4.75
CA GLY A 23 13.01 11.13 -4.59
C GLY A 23 13.55 9.89 -3.87
N PRO A 24 14.86 9.81 -3.68
CA PRO A 24 15.54 8.60 -3.19
C PRO A 24 15.19 8.19 -1.75
N GLY A 25 14.57 9.09 -0.98
CA GLY A 25 14.06 8.79 0.35
C GLY A 25 12.77 7.96 0.38
N VAL A 26 12.10 7.77 -0.77
CA VAL A 26 10.93 6.88 -0.89
C VAL A 26 11.41 5.51 -1.34
N ASP A 27 11.27 4.51 -0.48
CA ASP A 27 11.74 3.15 -0.75
C ASP A 27 10.81 2.36 -1.67
N ILE A 28 9.48 2.55 -1.52
CA ILE A 28 8.45 1.74 -2.18
C ILE A 28 7.14 2.53 -2.27
N TYR A 29 6.34 2.26 -3.29
CA TYR A 29 5.01 2.85 -3.50
C TYR A 29 3.92 1.80 -3.33
N ALA A 30 2.79 2.20 -2.76
CA ALA A 30 1.58 1.39 -2.64
C ALA A 30 0.33 2.24 -2.88
N ALA A 31 -0.81 1.60 -3.10
CA ALA A 31 -2.06 2.31 -3.35
C ALA A 31 -2.41 3.25 -2.20
N GLY A 32 -2.68 4.51 -2.50
CA GLY A 32 -2.94 5.54 -1.49
C GLY A 32 -4.02 6.54 -1.90
N GLU A 33 -4.66 6.38 -3.08
CA GLU A 33 -5.81 7.19 -3.47
C GLU A 33 -7.11 6.40 -3.40
N TYR A 34 -8.16 7.06 -2.89
CA TYR A 34 -9.52 6.49 -2.75
C TYR A 34 -9.56 5.16 -1.99
N ILE A 35 -8.73 5.03 -0.97
CA ILE A 35 -8.65 3.81 -0.17
C ILE A 35 -9.85 3.73 0.77
N ILE A 36 -10.68 2.70 0.56
CA ILE A 36 -11.87 2.43 1.36
C ILE A 36 -11.46 1.74 2.66
N SER A 37 -11.98 2.24 3.78
CA SER A 37 -11.76 1.65 5.10
C SER A 37 -12.96 1.89 6.02
N ALA A 38 -13.02 1.13 7.10
CA ALA A 38 -13.97 1.37 8.17
C ALA A 38 -13.73 2.73 8.82
N THR A 39 -14.82 3.38 9.23
CA THR A 39 -14.75 4.62 9.98
C THR A 39 -15.69 4.57 11.18
N SER A 40 -15.44 5.45 12.16
CA SER A 40 -16.30 5.57 13.34
C SER A 40 -17.70 6.05 12.97
N THR A 41 -18.73 5.53 13.65
CA THR A 41 -20.10 5.99 13.52
C THR A 41 -20.31 7.43 14.01
N THR A 42 -19.40 7.93 14.84
CA THR A 42 -19.39 9.29 15.38
C THR A 42 -18.46 10.24 14.62
N ASN A 43 -17.86 9.77 13.52
CA ASN A 43 -16.94 10.55 12.72
C ASN A 43 -17.67 11.71 12.02
N LYS A 44 -17.00 12.87 11.96
CA LYS A 44 -17.45 14.06 11.24
C LYS A 44 -17.38 13.95 9.72
N PHE A 45 -16.68 12.94 9.18
CA PHE A 45 -16.69 12.69 7.74
C PHE A 45 -18.06 12.16 7.32
N SER A 46 -18.61 12.73 6.26
CA SER A 46 -19.81 12.19 5.61
C SER A 46 -19.52 10.79 5.09
N ALA A 47 -19.85 9.79 5.88
CA ALA A 47 -19.53 8.41 5.58
C ALA A 47 -20.81 7.62 5.30
N PRO A 48 -20.95 7.02 4.11
CA PRO A 48 -22.06 6.12 3.84
C PRO A 48 -22.00 4.88 4.73
N SER A 49 -23.14 4.25 4.93
CA SER A 49 -23.20 2.95 5.58
C SER A 49 -22.48 1.91 4.73
N TYR A 50 -21.87 0.93 5.40
CA TYR A 50 -21.31 -0.21 4.70
C TYR A 50 -22.40 -0.98 3.97
N TYR A 51 -22.17 -1.35 2.73
CA TYR A 51 -23.14 -2.01 1.85
C TYR A 51 -23.79 -3.25 2.48
N GLY A 52 -23.04 -4.04 3.23
CA GLY A 52 -23.52 -5.28 3.84
C GLY A 52 -24.16 -5.12 5.22
N ASN A 53 -24.01 -3.97 5.89
CA ASN A 53 -24.58 -3.75 7.22
C ASN A 53 -24.61 -2.25 7.57
N ALA A 54 -25.82 -1.71 7.72
CA ALA A 54 -26.04 -0.28 7.99
C ALA A 54 -25.52 0.20 9.35
N SER A 55 -25.23 -0.71 10.28
CA SER A 55 -24.64 -0.38 11.58
C SER A 55 -23.16 0.01 11.48
N PHE A 56 -22.50 -0.28 10.37
CA PHE A 56 -21.11 0.07 10.13
C PHE A 56 -20.99 1.18 9.11
N LYS A 57 -19.98 1.99 9.27
CA LYS A 57 -19.64 3.09 8.35
C LYS A 57 -18.34 2.82 7.65
N GLN A 58 -18.26 3.24 6.40
CA GLN A 58 -17.04 3.21 5.61
C GLN A 58 -16.81 4.58 4.96
N THR A 59 -15.56 4.90 4.69
CA THR A 59 -15.19 6.10 3.95
C THR A 59 -14.02 5.79 3.04
N ASN A 60 -13.82 6.62 2.04
CA ASN A 60 -12.59 6.61 1.25
C ASN A 60 -11.80 7.90 1.54
N ILE A 61 -10.52 7.74 1.71
CA ILE A 61 -9.59 8.86 1.86
C ILE A 61 -8.32 8.57 1.08
N SER A 62 -7.57 9.62 0.79
CA SER A 62 -6.31 9.54 0.04
C SER A 62 -5.16 10.06 0.88
N GLY A 63 -4.01 9.44 0.74
CA GLY A 63 -2.77 9.85 1.43
C GLY A 63 -1.71 8.76 1.43
N THR A 64 -0.47 9.15 1.60
CA THR A 64 0.63 8.21 1.89
C THR A 64 0.39 7.44 3.19
N SER A 65 -0.42 8.01 4.09
CA SER A 65 -0.92 7.34 5.30
C SER A 65 -1.80 6.12 5.00
N MET A 66 -2.41 6.03 3.81
CA MET A 66 -3.21 4.89 3.34
C MET A 66 -2.35 3.87 2.59
N ALA A 67 -1.29 4.32 1.97
CA ALA A 67 -0.30 3.44 1.32
C ALA A 67 0.55 2.68 2.36
N SER A 68 0.95 3.35 3.42
CA SER A 68 1.86 2.80 4.44
C SER A 68 1.33 1.53 5.13
N PRO A 69 0.08 1.44 5.60
CA PRO A 69 -0.43 0.23 6.24
C PRO A 69 -0.53 -0.97 5.31
N GLN A 70 -0.64 -0.77 4.00
CA GLN A 70 -0.61 -1.88 3.05
C GLN A 70 0.77 -2.52 2.98
N VAL A 71 1.83 -1.71 2.95
CA VAL A 71 3.21 -2.20 3.03
C VAL A 71 3.47 -2.88 4.38
N CYS A 72 2.93 -2.32 5.46
CA CYS A 72 3.01 -2.92 6.80
C CYS A 72 2.34 -4.30 6.84
N GLY A 73 1.13 -4.42 6.27
CA GLY A 73 0.40 -5.69 6.20
C GLY A 73 1.16 -6.75 5.40
N LEU A 74 1.74 -6.39 4.26
CA LEU A 74 2.60 -7.29 3.49
C LEU A 74 3.85 -7.69 4.29
N GLY A 75 4.44 -6.73 5.00
CA GLY A 75 5.56 -7.00 5.91
C GLY A 75 5.21 -8.00 7.01
N ALA A 76 4.02 -7.88 7.60
CA ALA A 76 3.54 -8.82 8.62
C ALA A 76 3.39 -10.24 8.06
N LEU A 77 2.89 -10.40 6.83
CA LEU A 77 2.82 -11.71 6.16
C LEU A 77 4.21 -12.32 5.95
N HIS A 78 5.19 -11.51 5.54
CA HIS A 78 6.57 -11.99 5.42
C HIS A 78 7.17 -12.40 6.76
N LEU A 79 6.93 -11.64 7.82
CA LEU A 79 7.40 -11.98 9.18
C LEU A 79 6.69 -13.19 9.75
N GLN A 80 5.44 -13.45 9.41
CA GLN A 80 4.75 -14.69 9.78
C GLN A 80 5.50 -15.93 9.28
N ALA A 81 6.02 -15.87 8.06
CA ALA A 81 6.81 -16.95 7.48
C ALA A 81 8.27 -16.96 7.96
N ASN A 82 8.79 -15.82 8.38
CA ASN A 82 10.19 -15.62 8.74
C ASN A 82 10.33 -14.80 10.03
N PRO A 83 9.91 -15.31 11.19
CA PRO A 83 9.78 -14.53 12.42
C PRO A 83 11.10 -13.99 12.98
N HIS A 84 12.23 -14.48 12.48
CA HIS A 84 13.56 -14.06 12.90
C HIS A 84 14.19 -12.99 12.02
N TRP A 85 13.49 -12.52 10.97
CA TRP A 85 14.05 -11.49 10.13
C TRP A 85 14.20 -10.16 10.89
N THR A 86 15.33 -9.53 10.66
CA THR A 86 15.57 -8.15 11.10
C THR A 86 14.78 -7.17 10.24
N PRO A 87 14.54 -5.93 10.72
CA PRO A 87 13.92 -4.89 9.90
C PRO A 87 14.63 -4.64 8.56
N ALA A 88 15.95 -4.76 8.53
CA ALA A 88 16.74 -4.61 7.30
C ALA A 88 16.45 -5.73 6.29
N GLN A 89 16.36 -6.99 6.76
CA GLN A 89 16.03 -8.14 5.92
C GLN A 89 14.60 -8.03 5.37
N LEU A 90 13.65 -7.59 6.19
CA LEU A 90 12.28 -7.35 5.74
C LEU A 90 12.23 -6.25 4.67
N LYS A 91 12.87 -5.10 4.91
CA LYS A 91 12.95 -4.01 3.95
C LYS A 91 13.57 -4.47 2.64
N ASP A 92 14.68 -5.19 2.70
CA ASP A 92 15.36 -5.74 1.52
C ASP A 92 14.42 -6.67 0.72
N ARG A 93 13.68 -7.53 1.40
CA ARG A 93 12.71 -8.42 0.75
C ARG A 93 11.60 -7.65 0.06
N LEU A 94 10.95 -6.71 0.75
CA LEU A 94 9.87 -5.89 0.19
C LEU A 94 10.31 -5.11 -1.05
N THR A 95 11.52 -4.58 -1.02
CA THR A 95 12.06 -3.79 -2.14
C THR A 95 12.55 -4.65 -3.30
N LYS A 96 13.01 -5.88 -3.05
CA LYS A 96 13.39 -6.85 -4.09
C LYS A 96 12.18 -7.46 -4.81
N ASP A 97 11.09 -7.65 -4.09
CA ASP A 97 9.85 -8.18 -4.68
C ASP A 97 9.07 -7.13 -5.47
N ALA A 98 9.37 -5.85 -5.27
CA ALA A 98 8.71 -4.74 -5.94
C ALA A 98 8.98 -4.71 -7.45
N GLU A 99 8.02 -4.19 -8.20
CA GLU A 99 8.14 -4.02 -9.66
C GLU A 99 8.39 -2.57 -10.05
N ALA A 100 9.22 -2.36 -11.07
CA ALA A 100 9.53 -1.05 -11.64
C ALA A 100 8.52 -0.73 -12.76
N ARG A 101 7.34 -0.20 -12.40
CA ARG A 101 6.27 0.12 -13.34
C ARG A 101 5.75 1.55 -13.23
N LEU A 102 6.35 2.37 -12.38
CA LEU A 102 6.00 3.78 -12.29
C LEU A 102 6.50 4.54 -13.51
N GLN A 103 5.66 5.39 -14.05
CA GLN A 103 6.10 6.39 -14.99
C GLN A 103 7.13 7.33 -14.35
N ASP A 104 8.22 7.55 -15.04
CA ASP A 104 9.27 8.48 -14.62
C ASP A 104 9.62 9.43 -15.77
N GLY A 105 8.94 10.57 -15.81
CA GLY A 105 9.13 11.62 -16.80
C GLY A 105 10.39 12.48 -16.62
N GLY A 106 11.29 12.06 -15.72
CA GLY A 106 12.53 12.80 -15.45
C GLY A 106 12.38 13.90 -14.38
N LEU A 107 13.44 14.70 -14.21
CA LEU A 107 13.63 15.62 -13.08
C LEU A 107 12.94 16.99 -13.22
N THR A 108 12.01 17.18 -14.14
CA THR A 108 11.59 18.51 -14.57
C THR A 108 10.39 19.14 -13.86
N ALA A 109 9.65 18.41 -13.01
CA ALA A 109 8.52 18.99 -12.29
C ALA A 109 8.20 18.28 -10.97
N TYR A 110 8.04 19.07 -9.90
CA TYR A 110 7.78 18.56 -8.54
C TYR A 110 6.40 17.94 -8.33
N SER A 111 5.42 18.32 -9.11
CA SER A 111 4.02 17.99 -8.85
C SER A 111 3.33 17.34 -10.05
N THR A 112 3.99 16.38 -10.69
CA THR A 112 3.36 15.60 -11.75
C THR A 112 3.16 14.15 -11.30
N HIS A 113 2.13 13.51 -11.83
CA HIS A 113 1.89 12.08 -11.60
C HIS A 113 3.00 11.18 -12.16
N THR A 114 3.77 11.69 -13.13
CA THR A 114 4.74 10.94 -13.93
C THR A 114 6.19 11.16 -13.50
N ASN A 115 6.45 11.79 -12.37
CA ASN A 115 7.81 12.12 -11.98
C ASN A 115 8.13 11.68 -10.56
N ILE A 116 9.06 10.74 -10.43
CA ILE A 116 9.57 10.23 -9.15
C ILE A 116 10.86 10.89 -8.69
N MET A 117 11.31 11.94 -9.40
CA MET A 117 12.47 12.77 -9.03
C MET A 117 13.75 11.97 -8.75
N GLY A 118 14.10 11.03 -9.62
CA GLY A 118 15.25 10.14 -9.42
C GLY A 118 15.08 9.15 -8.25
N GLY A 119 13.87 8.98 -7.78
CA GLY A 119 13.55 8.05 -6.71
C GLY A 119 13.52 6.60 -7.16
N ASN A 120 13.29 5.73 -6.18
CA ASN A 120 13.17 4.30 -6.45
C ASN A 120 11.86 3.99 -7.19
N ASN A 121 11.95 3.44 -8.40
CA ASN A 121 10.79 2.95 -9.15
C ASN A 121 10.44 1.54 -8.64
N ARG A 122 9.64 1.48 -7.58
CA ARG A 122 9.29 0.23 -6.90
C ARG A 122 7.84 0.26 -6.44
N ILE A 123 6.99 -0.49 -7.13
CA ILE A 123 5.60 -0.70 -6.72
C ILE A 123 5.54 -1.96 -5.86
N MET A 124 4.87 -1.85 -4.72
CA MET A 124 4.63 -2.99 -3.83
C MET A 124 3.91 -4.12 -4.57
N LEU A 125 4.53 -5.29 -4.56
CA LEU A 125 3.95 -6.50 -5.13
C LEU A 125 3.89 -7.59 -4.07
N SER A 126 2.72 -8.21 -3.91
CA SER A 126 2.58 -9.40 -3.08
C SER A 126 2.87 -10.65 -3.92
N ARG A 127 4.07 -11.19 -3.79
CA ARG A 127 4.41 -12.52 -4.32
C ARG A 127 4.08 -13.64 -3.34
N TYR A 128 3.34 -13.30 -2.28
CA TYR A 128 3.05 -14.23 -1.18
C TYR A 128 2.05 -15.33 -1.55
N ALA A 129 1.28 -15.15 -2.62
CA ALA A 129 0.20 -16.06 -3.02
C ALA A 129 0.64 -17.51 -3.32
N ASN A 130 1.94 -17.74 -3.53
CA ASN A 130 2.49 -19.05 -3.85
C ASN A 130 3.35 -19.65 -2.72
N ALA A 131 3.51 -19.01 -1.59
CA ALA A 131 4.54 -19.36 -0.62
C ALA A 131 4.07 -20.13 0.61
N VAL A 132 2.82 -20.03 1.03
CA VAL A 132 2.29 -20.80 2.17
C VAL A 132 0.81 -21.11 1.94
N PRO A 133 0.40 -22.37 1.90
CA PRO A 133 -1.02 -22.69 2.06
C PRO A 133 -1.43 -22.15 3.43
N PHE A 134 -2.52 -21.39 3.45
CA PHE A 134 -3.16 -20.97 4.69
C PHE A 134 -3.43 -22.26 5.50
N SER A 135 -2.52 -22.62 6.39
CA SER A 135 -2.77 -23.76 7.25
C SER A 135 -3.91 -23.33 8.17
N SER A 136 -5.00 -24.05 8.11
CA SER A 136 -6.19 -23.88 8.95
C SER A 136 -5.92 -24.18 10.45
N ASN A 137 -4.68 -24.19 10.86
CA ASN A 137 -4.26 -24.32 12.24
C ASN A 137 -4.36 -23.00 13.01
N VAL A 138 -5.48 -22.30 12.90
CA VAL A 138 -5.95 -21.39 13.96
C VAL A 138 -6.74 -22.20 15.00
N ALA A 139 -6.25 -23.37 15.33
CA ALA A 139 -6.70 -24.13 16.50
C ALA A 139 -6.08 -23.51 17.75
N GLY A 140 -6.62 -22.38 18.21
CA GLY A 140 -6.14 -21.71 19.43
C GLY A 140 -6.87 -20.45 19.82
N LEU A 141 -7.63 -19.83 18.95
CA LEU A 141 -8.47 -18.70 19.32
C LEU A 141 -9.78 -19.22 19.93
N LYS A 142 -9.74 -19.55 21.24
CA LYS A 142 -10.95 -19.70 22.03
C LYS A 142 -11.67 -18.36 21.99
N LYS A 143 -12.93 -18.39 21.51
CA LYS A 143 -13.90 -17.30 21.71
C LYS A 143 -13.96 -17.00 23.20
N ARG A 144 -13.56 -15.81 23.59
CA ARG A 144 -13.93 -15.21 24.86
C ARG A 144 -15.13 -14.31 24.66
#